data_7d0adad50745292ca7909299e48613a9
#
_entry.id   7d0adad50745292ca7909299e48613a9
#
_cell.length_a   1.000
_cell.length_b   1.000
_cell.length_c   1.000
_cell.angle_alpha   90.00
_cell.angle_beta   90.00
_cell.angle_gamma   90.00
#
_symmetry.space_group_name_H-M   'P 1'
#
loop_
_entity.id
_entity.type
_entity.pdbx_description
1 polymer ?
#
loop_
_entity_poly.entity_id
_entity_poly.type
_entity_poly.pdbx_seq_one_letter_code
_entity_poly.pdbx_strand_id
1 'polypeptide(L)'
;MINFVLISPHFPSNYWLFARALKNRGVRVLGIVDTPQSSLPASLRKVLDDVYCVYSMTDRDQMIRACGYFTWKYGKLDWIESNNEYWLNLDAELRELFHVTTGMFPAQLNVCQHKSLMKAKYAEAGVPTARWLISEDPEAIRQFAQQVHYSMVAKPDRGVGASDTMRIHNAEELETMLKTMHSGMIVEEFVQGTVCTFDGIINNQGKVVFATSHVYL
;
A
#
# COMPACT_ATOMS: atom_id res chain seq x y z
N MET A 1 11.16 -17.36 19.85
CA MET A 1 11.86 -16.45 18.91
C MET A 1 10.84 -16.08 17.86
N ILE A 2 10.71 -14.80 17.54
CA ILE A 2 9.77 -14.29 16.53
C ILE A 2 10.28 -14.67 15.13
N ASN A 3 9.43 -15.29 14.31
CA ASN A 3 9.69 -15.62 12.92
C ASN A 3 9.08 -14.56 12.00
N PHE A 4 9.89 -13.75 11.37
CA PHE A 4 9.49 -12.67 10.49
C PHE A 4 9.83 -13.01 9.03
N VAL A 5 8.83 -13.17 8.20
CA VAL A 5 9.00 -13.33 6.74
C VAL A 5 9.02 -11.94 6.10
N LEU A 6 10.14 -11.64 5.44
CA LEU A 6 10.32 -10.41 4.68
C LEU A 6 10.28 -10.73 3.18
N ILE A 7 9.24 -10.24 2.50
CA ILE A 7 9.04 -10.43 1.07
C ILE A 7 9.82 -9.35 0.32
N SER A 8 10.56 -9.75 -0.73
CA SER A 8 11.38 -8.84 -1.54
C SER A 8 12.39 -7.99 -0.75
N PRO A 9 13.15 -8.56 0.20
CA PRO A 9 14.09 -7.78 1.01
C PRO A 9 15.25 -7.17 0.21
N HIS A 10 15.41 -7.53 -1.04
CA HIS A 10 16.47 -7.06 -1.95
C HIS A 10 16.07 -5.82 -2.75
N PHE A 11 14.77 -5.46 -2.76
CA PHE A 11 14.28 -4.29 -3.47
C PHE A 11 13.21 -3.55 -2.65
N PRO A 12 13.34 -2.23 -2.49
CA PRO A 12 14.47 -1.34 -2.83
C PRO A 12 15.81 -1.72 -2.17
N SER A 13 16.91 -1.24 -2.72
CA SER A 13 18.27 -1.66 -2.33
C SER A 13 18.66 -1.36 -0.87
N ASN A 14 17.91 -0.48 -0.18
CA ASN A 14 18.11 -0.13 1.23
C ASN A 14 17.27 -0.98 2.20
N TYR A 15 16.41 -1.91 1.73
CA TYR A 15 15.52 -2.69 2.60
C TYR A 15 16.24 -3.67 3.53
N TRP A 16 17.49 -4.01 3.24
CA TRP A 16 18.34 -4.74 4.20
C TRP A 16 18.48 -4.03 5.56
N LEU A 17 18.20 -2.72 5.62
CA LEU A 17 18.19 -1.96 6.88
C LEU A 17 17.06 -2.42 7.81
N PHE A 18 15.88 -2.76 7.27
CA PHE A 18 14.79 -3.36 8.06
C PHE A 18 15.20 -4.74 8.58
N ALA A 19 15.74 -5.59 7.70
CA ALA A 19 16.24 -6.90 8.08
C ALA A 19 17.30 -6.81 9.20
N ARG A 20 18.25 -5.87 9.08
CA ARG A 20 19.25 -5.60 10.11
C ARG A 20 18.63 -5.16 11.44
N ALA A 21 17.66 -4.26 11.37
CA ALA A 21 16.99 -3.75 12.57
C ALA A 21 16.21 -4.84 13.31
N LEU A 22 15.56 -5.74 12.58
CA LEU A 22 14.90 -6.91 13.13
C LEU A 22 15.90 -7.89 13.75
N LYS A 23 16.96 -8.23 13.02
CA LYS A 23 18.03 -9.11 13.51
C LYS A 23 18.66 -8.62 14.80
N ASN A 24 18.96 -7.32 14.89
CA ASN A 24 19.52 -6.70 16.10
C ASN A 24 18.58 -6.76 17.31
N ARG A 25 17.30 -7.06 17.10
CA ARG A 25 16.30 -7.27 18.16
C ARG A 25 16.03 -8.75 18.47
N GLY A 26 16.86 -9.66 17.96
CA GLY A 26 16.70 -11.08 18.19
C GLY A 26 15.55 -11.73 17.41
N VAL A 27 15.06 -11.08 16.35
CA VAL A 27 14.04 -11.62 15.44
C VAL A 27 14.73 -12.49 14.40
N ARG A 28 14.16 -13.67 14.11
CA ARG A 28 14.57 -14.49 12.97
C ARG A 28 14.00 -13.89 11.70
N VAL A 29 14.86 -13.51 10.77
CA VAL A 29 14.49 -12.86 9.52
C VAL A 29 14.61 -13.84 8.36
N LEU A 30 13.48 -14.15 7.75
CA LEU A 30 13.30 -15.14 6.69
C LEU A 30 12.96 -14.41 5.39
N GLY A 31 13.84 -14.47 4.39
CA GLY A 31 13.67 -13.73 3.14
C GLY A 31 13.01 -14.59 2.05
N ILE A 32 12.01 -14.05 1.35
CA ILE A 32 11.53 -14.59 0.06
C ILE A 32 12.02 -13.68 -1.05
N VAL A 33 12.71 -14.24 -2.03
CA VAL A 33 13.33 -13.51 -3.15
C VAL A 33 13.08 -14.22 -4.47
N ASP A 34 13.10 -13.48 -5.57
CA ASP A 34 13.03 -14.00 -6.94
C ASP A 34 14.36 -13.87 -7.69
N THR A 35 15.44 -13.77 -6.94
CA THR A 35 16.81 -13.74 -7.46
C THR A 35 17.67 -14.79 -6.75
N PRO A 36 18.69 -15.35 -7.42
CA PRO A 36 19.59 -16.32 -6.78
C PRO A 36 20.24 -15.75 -5.51
N GLN A 37 20.32 -16.54 -4.46
CA GLN A 37 20.92 -16.12 -3.19
C GLN A 37 22.37 -15.61 -3.34
N SER A 38 23.13 -16.14 -4.31
CA SER A 38 24.48 -15.67 -4.63
C SER A 38 24.52 -14.24 -5.14
N SER A 39 23.45 -13.77 -5.77
CA SER A 39 23.31 -12.41 -6.33
C SER A 39 22.85 -11.39 -5.29
N LEU A 40 22.39 -11.81 -4.12
CA LEU A 40 21.99 -10.89 -3.07
C LEU A 40 23.17 -10.07 -2.54
N PRO A 41 22.98 -8.78 -2.24
CA PRO A 41 24.02 -7.97 -1.60
C PRO A 41 24.54 -8.62 -0.33
N ALA A 42 25.84 -8.53 -0.09
CA ALA A 42 26.47 -9.10 1.09
C ALA A 42 25.91 -8.55 2.41
N SER A 43 25.47 -7.28 2.42
CA SER A 43 24.79 -6.64 3.54
C SER A 43 23.48 -7.34 3.89
N LEU A 44 22.68 -7.72 2.87
CA LEU A 44 21.43 -8.43 3.07
C LEU A 44 21.67 -9.88 3.50
N ARG A 45 22.56 -10.62 2.83
CA ARG A 45 22.89 -12.01 3.18
C ARG A 45 23.30 -12.20 4.62
N LYS A 46 24.02 -11.22 5.21
CA LYS A 46 24.50 -11.28 6.60
C LYS A 46 23.38 -11.15 7.64
N VAL A 47 22.26 -10.59 7.27
CA VAL A 47 21.16 -10.28 8.21
C VAL A 47 19.94 -11.20 8.05
N LEU A 48 19.87 -11.97 6.97
CA LEU A 48 18.85 -13.01 6.81
C LEU A 48 19.30 -14.30 7.51
N ASP A 49 18.39 -14.96 8.23
CA ASP A 49 18.63 -16.28 8.84
C ASP A 49 18.39 -17.40 7.85
N ASP A 50 17.49 -17.19 6.90
CA ASP A 50 17.24 -18.12 5.80
C ASP A 50 16.66 -17.36 4.61
N VAL A 51 16.79 -17.97 3.42
CA VAL A 51 16.31 -17.42 2.16
C VAL A 51 15.63 -18.51 1.34
N TYR A 52 14.41 -18.24 0.91
CA TYR A 52 13.71 -19.09 -0.06
C TYR A 52 13.64 -18.35 -1.40
N CYS A 53 14.23 -18.97 -2.43
CA CYS A 53 14.18 -18.41 -3.79
C CYS A 53 12.96 -18.97 -4.52
N VAL A 54 12.10 -18.07 -5.01
CA VAL A 54 11.01 -18.38 -5.91
C VAL A 54 11.41 -18.01 -7.33
N TYR A 55 10.76 -18.60 -8.33
CA TYR A 55 10.96 -18.20 -9.72
C TYR A 55 10.27 -16.85 -10.01
N SER A 56 9.07 -16.66 -9.43
CA SER A 56 8.32 -15.41 -9.52
C SER A 56 7.56 -15.16 -8.22
N MET A 57 7.72 -13.98 -7.65
CA MET A 57 6.93 -13.54 -6.49
C MET A 57 5.48 -13.18 -6.84
N THR A 58 5.13 -13.05 -8.12
CA THR A 58 3.74 -12.92 -8.57
C THR A 58 3.03 -14.27 -8.68
N ASP A 59 3.76 -15.38 -8.61
CA ASP A 59 3.18 -16.72 -8.54
C ASP A 59 2.77 -17.02 -7.09
N ARG A 60 1.47 -16.94 -6.85
CA ARG A 60 0.85 -17.18 -5.55
C ARG A 60 1.23 -18.51 -4.93
N ASP A 61 1.25 -19.58 -5.71
CA ASP A 61 1.53 -20.92 -5.20
C ASP A 61 2.99 -21.09 -4.78
N GLN A 62 3.91 -20.41 -5.45
CA GLN A 62 5.30 -20.37 -5.03
C GLN A 62 5.48 -19.63 -3.71
N MET A 63 4.75 -18.52 -3.51
CA MET A 63 4.79 -17.75 -2.26
C MET A 63 4.20 -18.55 -1.09
N ILE A 64 3.12 -19.29 -1.31
CA ILE A 64 2.54 -20.20 -0.31
C ILE A 64 3.54 -21.30 0.04
N ARG A 65 4.20 -21.91 -0.94
CA ARG A 65 5.24 -22.93 -0.69
C ARG A 65 6.42 -22.40 0.11
N ALA A 66 6.85 -21.16 -0.16
CA ALA A 66 7.92 -20.51 0.58
C ALA A 66 7.53 -20.30 2.06
N CYS A 67 6.34 -19.80 2.33
CA CYS A 67 5.83 -19.66 3.71
C CYS A 67 5.64 -21.03 4.38
N GLY A 68 5.15 -22.04 3.64
CA GLY A 68 5.02 -23.42 4.11
C GLY A 68 6.36 -24.04 4.51
N TYR A 69 7.41 -23.81 3.69
CA TYR A 69 8.77 -24.25 4.01
C TYR A 69 9.29 -23.62 5.31
N PHE A 70 9.11 -22.31 5.49
CA PHE A 70 9.52 -21.64 6.71
C PHE A 70 8.72 -22.13 7.94
N THR A 71 7.42 -22.37 7.76
CA THR A 71 6.58 -22.93 8.81
C THR A 71 7.03 -24.34 9.22
N TRP A 72 7.34 -25.20 8.25
CA TRP A 72 7.87 -26.53 8.51
C TRP A 72 9.21 -26.49 9.25
N LYS A 73 10.10 -25.58 8.86
CA LYS A 73 11.46 -25.53 9.39
C LYS A 73 11.56 -24.80 10.74
N TYR A 74 10.77 -23.76 10.95
CA TYR A 74 10.91 -22.85 12.09
C TYR A 74 9.67 -22.74 12.98
N GLY A 75 8.58 -23.39 12.60
CA GLY A 75 7.31 -23.30 13.29
C GLY A 75 6.47 -22.10 12.83
N LYS A 76 5.53 -21.70 13.67
CA LYS A 76 4.59 -20.61 13.37
C LYS A 76 5.29 -19.35 12.89
N LEU A 77 4.75 -18.75 11.83
CA LEU A 77 5.13 -17.42 11.37
C LEU A 77 4.40 -16.37 12.22
N ASP A 78 5.14 -15.38 12.70
CA ASP A 78 4.60 -14.30 13.53
C ASP A 78 4.35 -13.03 12.72
N TRP A 79 5.11 -12.80 11.64
CA TRP A 79 4.99 -11.66 10.73
C TRP A 79 5.24 -12.08 9.30
N ILE A 80 4.47 -11.47 8.37
CA ILE A 80 4.70 -11.52 6.93
C ILE A 80 4.54 -10.10 6.42
N GLU A 81 5.59 -9.53 5.82
CA GLU A 81 5.61 -8.13 5.42
C GLU A 81 6.60 -7.88 4.28
N SER A 82 6.23 -7.00 3.35
CA SER A 82 7.11 -6.55 2.28
C SER A 82 7.62 -5.11 2.50
N ASN A 83 6.91 -4.31 3.28
CA ASN A 83 7.08 -2.85 3.35
C ASN A 83 6.96 -2.16 1.97
N ASN A 84 6.22 -2.75 1.05
CA ASN A 84 6.10 -2.29 -0.32
C ASN A 84 4.65 -2.37 -0.79
N GLU A 85 4.10 -1.24 -1.26
CA GLU A 85 2.71 -1.13 -1.69
C GLU A 85 2.33 -2.13 -2.80
N TYR A 86 3.27 -2.47 -3.67
CA TYR A 86 3.05 -3.45 -4.74
C TYR A 86 2.64 -4.84 -4.20
N TRP A 87 3.19 -5.25 -3.05
CA TRP A 87 2.97 -6.57 -2.46
C TRP A 87 1.88 -6.62 -1.39
N LEU A 88 1.24 -5.51 -1.03
CA LEU A 88 0.30 -5.44 0.10
C LEU A 88 -0.83 -6.48 0.03
N ASN A 89 -1.38 -6.74 -1.16
CA ASN A 89 -2.44 -7.74 -1.32
C ASN A 89 -1.91 -9.16 -1.05
N LEU A 90 -0.73 -9.46 -1.55
CA LEU A 90 -0.06 -10.75 -1.33
C LEU A 90 0.31 -10.92 0.16
N ASP A 91 0.87 -9.88 0.78
CA ASP A 91 1.18 -9.88 2.21
C ASP A 91 -0.06 -10.20 3.04
N ALA A 92 -1.17 -9.53 2.75
CA ALA A 92 -2.43 -9.71 3.47
C ALA A 92 -3.04 -11.12 3.26
N GLU A 93 -2.99 -11.64 2.04
CA GLU A 93 -3.46 -12.97 1.71
C GLU A 93 -2.63 -14.06 2.41
N LEU A 94 -1.31 -13.94 2.39
CA LEU A 94 -0.42 -14.87 3.06
C LEU A 94 -0.62 -14.84 4.59
N ARG A 95 -0.86 -13.66 5.17
CA ARG A 95 -1.21 -13.55 6.61
C ARG A 95 -2.48 -14.32 6.93
N GLU A 96 -3.52 -14.19 6.11
CA GLU A 96 -4.78 -14.91 6.31
C GLU A 96 -4.58 -16.41 6.21
N LEU A 97 -3.89 -16.90 5.16
CA LEU A 97 -3.62 -18.32 4.94
C LEU A 97 -2.78 -18.96 6.05
N PHE A 98 -1.79 -18.25 6.57
CA PHE A 98 -0.89 -18.74 7.61
C PHE A 98 -1.30 -18.33 9.03
N HIS A 99 -2.51 -17.76 9.20
CA HIS A 99 -3.04 -17.30 10.49
C HIS A 99 -2.09 -16.33 11.23
N VAL A 100 -1.44 -15.45 10.48
CA VAL A 100 -0.57 -14.40 11.02
C VAL A 100 -1.44 -13.17 11.31
N THR A 101 -1.67 -12.90 12.58
CA THR A 101 -2.61 -11.87 13.04
C THR A 101 -1.98 -10.47 13.20
N THR A 102 -0.71 -10.34 12.84
CA THR A 102 0.01 -9.07 12.83
C THR A 102 -0.07 -8.43 11.44
N GLY A 103 -0.64 -7.26 11.33
CA GLY A 103 -0.88 -6.56 10.07
C GLY A 103 -2.31 -6.73 9.54
N MET A 104 -2.60 -6.06 8.43
CA MET A 104 -3.93 -6.04 7.83
C MET A 104 -4.22 -7.32 7.05
N PHE A 105 -5.47 -7.77 7.12
CA PHE A 105 -6.04 -8.80 6.26
C PHE A 105 -6.66 -8.19 4.98
N PRO A 106 -6.98 -8.99 3.95
CA PRO A 106 -7.49 -8.47 2.69
C PRO A 106 -8.71 -7.55 2.82
N ALA A 107 -9.66 -7.89 3.69
CA ALA A 107 -10.86 -7.08 3.93
C ALA A 107 -10.54 -5.67 4.49
N GLN A 108 -9.54 -5.56 5.36
CA GLN A 108 -9.09 -4.29 5.93
C GLN A 108 -8.28 -3.47 4.92
N LEU A 109 -7.45 -4.16 4.13
CA LEU A 109 -6.59 -3.53 3.14
C LEU A 109 -7.41 -2.86 2.03
N ASN A 110 -8.53 -3.45 1.63
CA ASN A 110 -9.42 -2.90 0.61
C ASN A 110 -9.83 -1.45 0.90
N VAL A 111 -10.13 -1.14 2.16
CA VAL A 111 -10.47 0.23 2.58
C VAL A 111 -9.30 1.20 2.37
N CYS A 112 -8.07 0.76 2.60
CA CYS A 112 -6.88 1.59 2.45
C CYS A 112 -6.44 1.79 0.99
N GLN A 113 -6.95 0.99 0.05
CA GLN A 113 -6.56 1.04 -1.36
C GLN A 113 -7.52 1.86 -2.25
N HIS A 114 -8.73 2.18 -1.76
CA HIS A 114 -9.70 2.99 -2.47
C HIS A 114 -9.85 4.35 -1.81
N LYS A 115 -9.62 5.41 -2.59
CA LYS A 115 -9.72 6.80 -2.10
C LYS A 115 -11.12 7.12 -1.58
N SER A 116 -12.15 6.62 -2.25
CA SER A 116 -13.54 6.77 -1.82
C SER A 116 -13.82 6.09 -0.47
N LEU A 117 -13.33 4.85 -0.29
CA LEU A 117 -13.52 4.13 0.97
C LEU A 117 -12.72 4.77 2.12
N MET A 118 -11.49 5.25 1.85
CA MET A 118 -10.72 6.03 2.83
C MET A 118 -11.46 7.30 3.24
N LYS A 119 -11.99 8.07 2.26
CA LYS A 119 -12.73 9.31 2.54
C LYS A 119 -14.01 9.05 3.34
N ALA A 120 -14.71 7.95 3.05
CA ALA A 120 -15.85 7.52 3.85
C ALA A 120 -15.45 7.26 5.32
N LYS A 121 -14.31 6.61 5.56
CA LYS A 121 -13.77 6.39 6.91
C LYS A 121 -13.33 7.69 7.59
N TYR A 122 -12.77 8.63 6.85
CA TYR A 122 -12.45 9.96 7.40
C TYR A 122 -13.71 10.70 7.80
N ALA A 123 -14.78 10.63 6.99
CA ALA A 123 -16.06 11.25 7.32
C ALA A 123 -16.69 10.64 8.58
N GLU A 124 -16.65 9.30 8.75
CA GLU A 124 -17.10 8.61 9.97
C GLU A 124 -16.29 9.09 11.21
N ALA A 125 -15.01 9.38 11.04
CA ALA A 125 -14.13 9.88 12.10
C ALA A 125 -14.21 11.40 12.30
N GLY A 126 -15.03 12.13 11.55
CA GLY A 126 -15.13 13.60 11.61
C GLY A 126 -13.92 14.33 11.04
N VAL A 127 -13.09 13.65 10.23
CA VAL A 127 -11.91 14.25 9.58
C VAL A 127 -12.34 14.84 8.24
N PRO A 128 -12.16 16.15 8.00
CA PRO A 128 -12.55 16.78 6.75
C PRO A 128 -11.68 16.30 5.58
N THR A 129 -12.31 16.11 4.43
CA THR A 129 -11.63 15.76 3.17
C THR A 129 -12.14 16.66 2.05
N ALA A 130 -11.42 16.74 0.94
CA ALA A 130 -11.96 17.32 -0.28
C ALA A 130 -13.30 16.65 -0.63
N ARG A 131 -14.30 17.46 -1.03
CA ARG A 131 -15.58 16.95 -1.54
C ARG A 131 -15.32 16.07 -2.76
N TRP A 132 -16.07 15.01 -2.91
CA TRP A 132 -15.82 14.02 -3.94
C TRP A 132 -17.08 13.31 -4.39
N LEU A 133 -17.00 12.73 -5.59
CA LEU A 133 -18.05 11.91 -6.18
C LEU A 133 -17.41 10.75 -6.94
N ILE A 134 -17.99 9.55 -6.82
CA ILE A 134 -17.82 8.46 -7.78
C ILE A 134 -19.13 8.34 -8.55
N SER A 135 -19.07 8.50 -9.84
CA SER A 135 -20.22 8.32 -10.75
C SER A 135 -19.72 8.09 -12.16
N GLU A 136 -20.45 7.27 -12.90
CA GLU A 136 -20.30 7.10 -14.35
C GLU A 136 -21.37 7.91 -15.12
N ASP A 137 -22.30 8.54 -14.40
CA ASP A 137 -23.30 9.40 -14.98
C ASP A 137 -22.73 10.81 -15.24
N PRO A 138 -22.59 11.25 -16.50
CA PRO A 138 -22.09 12.56 -16.84
C PRO A 138 -22.89 13.71 -16.22
N GLU A 139 -24.21 13.55 -16.06
CA GLU A 139 -25.05 14.59 -15.49
C GLU A 139 -24.80 14.77 -14.00
N ALA A 140 -24.62 13.68 -13.25
CA ALA A 140 -24.23 13.74 -11.85
C ALA A 140 -22.87 14.44 -11.66
N ILE A 141 -21.92 14.20 -12.57
CA ILE A 141 -20.60 14.85 -12.52
C ILE A 141 -20.72 16.35 -12.85
N ARG A 142 -21.57 16.77 -13.80
CA ARG A 142 -21.83 18.19 -14.10
C ARG A 142 -22.47 18.90 -12.91
N GLN A 143 -23.43 18.27 -12.26
CA GLN A 143 -24.06 18.81 -11.05
C GLN A 143 -23.03 18.95 -9.90
N PHE A 144 -22.15 17.97 -9.73
CA PHE A 144 -21.05 18.06 -8.78
C PHE A 144 -20.11 19.23 -9.11
N ALA A 145 -19.77 19.43 -10.38
CA ALA A 145 -18.94 20.56 -10.82
C ALA A 145 -19.57 21.92 -10.48
N GLN A 146 -20.90 22.03 -10.60
CA GLN A 146 -21.62 23.26 -10.19
C GLN A 146 -21.54 23.50 -8.67
N GLN A 147 -21.51 22.44 -7.88
CA GLN A 147 -21.44 22.54 -6.42
C GLN A 147 -20.04 22.90 -5.90
N VAL A 148 -18.99 22.30 -6.51
CA VAL A 148 -17.61 22.47 -6.01
C VAL A 148 -16.86 23.59 -6.73
N HIS A 149 -17.34 24.01 -7.89
CA HIS A 149 -16.72 24.94 -8.82
C HIS A 149 -15.41 24.40 -9.42
N TYR A 150 -14.84 25.15 -10.37
CA TYR A 150 -13.53 24.83 -10.93
C TYR A 150 -12.41 25.48 -10.11
N SER A 151 -11.26 24.85 -9.94
CA SER A 151 -10.79 23.63 -10.58
C SER A 151 -11.28 22.37 -9.86
N MET A 152 -11.30 21.26 -10.59
CA MET A 152 -11.58 19.91 -10.09
C MET A 152 -10.42 18.98 -10.43
N VAL A 153 -10.41 17.81 -9.83
CA VAL A 153 -9.46 16.72 -10.13
C VAL A 153 -10.23 15.45 -10.40
N ALA A 154 -9.89 14.76 -11.48
CA ALA A 154 -10.33 13.40 -11.75
C ALA A 154 -9.12 12.47 -11.72
N LYS A 155 -9.25 11.33 -11.04
CA LYS A 155 -8.15 10.35 -10.88
C LYS A 155 -8.72 8.95 -10.62
N PRO A 156 -7.96 7.87 -10.85
CA PRO A 156 -8.40 6.53 -10.45
C PRO A 156 -8.69 6.45 -8.95
N ASP A 157 -9.82 5.83 -8.59
CA ASP A 157 -10.16 5.57 -7.17
C ASP A 157 -9.13 4.66 -6.51
N ARG A 158 -8.66 3.65 -7.27
CA ARG A 158 -7.60 2.73 -6.86
C ARG A 158 -6.31 3.02 -7.62
N GLY A 159 -5.17 2.90 -6.96
CA GLY A 159 -3.83 3.07 -7.54
C GLY A 159 -3.00 4.11 -6.81
N VAL A 160 -1.72 4.12 -7.14
CA VAL A 160 -0.67 4.94 -6.51
C VAL A 160 -0.03 5.89 -7.51
N GLY A 161 0.56 6.94 -7.00
CA GLY A 161 1.17 7.97 -7.81
C GLY A 161 0.12 8.90 -8.44
N ALA A 162 0.57 9.75 -9.32
CA ALA A 162 -0.27 10.72 -10.04
C ALA A 162 -0.66 10.25 -11.45
N SER A 163 -0.51 8.94 -11.74
CA SER A 163 -0.90 8.40 -13.04
C SER A 163 -2.39 8.62 -13.26
N ASP A 164 -2.74 8.98 -14.48
CA ASP A 164 -4.12 9.22 -14.92
C ASP A 164 -4.88 10.27 -14.09
N THR A 165 -4.15 11.17 -13.42
CA THR A 165 -4.72 12.30 -12.71
C THR A 165 -4.88 13.49 -13.66
N MET A 166 -6.12 13.97 -13.79
CA MET A 166 -6.47 15.10 -14.64
C MET A 166 -6.94 16.27 -13.78
N ARG A 167 -6.40 17.45 -13.99
CA ARG A 167 -6.96 18.69 -13.45
C ARG A 167 -7.88 19.31 -14.49
N ILE A 168 -9.05 19.75 -14.04
CA ILE A 168 -10.13 20.26 -14.88
C ILE A 168 -10.39 21.72 -14.46
N HIS A 169 -10.12 22.65 -15.36
CA HIS A 169 -10.13 24.09 -15.05
C HIS A 169 -11.44 24.78 -15.45
N ASN A 170 -12.23 24.18 -16.33
CA ASN A 170 -13.44 24.79 -16.90
C ASN A 170 -14.40 23.73 -17.46
N ALA A 171 -15.57 24.18 -17.92
CA ALA A 171 -16.61 23.31 -18.46
C ALA A 171 -16.18 22.57 -19.76
N GLU A 172 -15.36 23.18 -20.59
CA GLU A 172 -14.90 22.56 -21.84
C GLU A 172 -13.97 21.37 -21.56
N GLU A 173 -13.05 21.55 -20.60
CA GLU A 173 -12.18 20.47 -20.12
C GLU A 173 -12.98 19.35 -19.44
N LEU A 174 -14.05 19.68 -18.70
CA LEU A 174 -14.95 18.72 -18.13
C LEU A 174 -15.62 17.85 -19.22
N GLU A 175 -16.17 18.48 -20.26
CA GLU A 175 -16.80 17.73 -21.35
C GLU A 175 -15.80 16.86 -22.12
N THR A 176 -14.55 17.30 -22.21
CA THR A 176 -13.46 16.51 -22.80
C THR A 176 -13.12 15.29 -21.94
N MET A 177 -13.00 15.48 -20.63
CA MET A 177 -12.77 14.40 -19.68
C MET A 177 -13.89 13.38 -19.68
N LEU A 178 -15.16 13.81 -19.71
CA LEU A 178 -16.32 12.92 -19.72
C LEU A 178 -16.35 11.98 -20.94
N LYS A 179 -15.76 12.38 -22.07
CA LYS A 179 -15.66 11.54 -23.27
C LYS A 179 -14.60 10.43 -23.13
N THR A 180 -13.62 10.62 -22.30
CA THR A 180 -12.47 9.71 -22.11
C THR A 180 -12.48 9.01 -20.76
N MET A 181 -13.38 9.40 -19.88
CA MET A 181 -13.51 8.82 -18.54
C MET A 181 -13.87 7.34 -18.62
N HIS A 182 -13.17 6.54 -17.85
CA HIS A 182 -13.47 5.12 -17.68
C HIS A 182 -14.02 4.84 -16.28
N SER A 183 -14.57 3.65 -16.07
CA SER A 183 -15.09 3.22 -14.77
C SER A 183 -14.00 3.26 -13.69
N GLY A 184 -14.41 3.48 -12.45
CA GLY A 184 -13.50 3.49 -11.31
C GLY A 184 -12.70 4.79 -11.12
N MET A 185 -13.16 5.90 -11.70
CA MET A 185 -12.62 7.23 -11.44
C MET A 185 -13.37 7.92 -10.30
N ILE A 186 -12.62 8.65 -9.47
CA ILE A 186 -13.16 9.59 -8.48
C ILE A 186 -12.93 11.01 -8.98
N VAL A 187 -13.94 11.87 -8.87
CA VAL A 187 -13.83 13.30 -9.12
C VAL A 187 -13.86 14.05 -7.79
N GLU A 188 -13.03 15.05 -7.64
CA GLU A 188 -12.85 15.79 -6.39
C GLU A 188 -12.77 17.30 -6.66
N GLU A 189 -13.18 18.11 -5.67
CA GLU A 189 -12.80 19.52 -5.67
C GLU A 189 -11.26 19.66 -5.59
N PHE A 190 -10.73 20.67 -6.25
CA PHE A 190 -9.31 20.99 -6.11
C PHE A 190 -9.09 21.84 -4.85
N VAL A 191 -8.38 21.29 -3.89
CA VAL A 191 -7.99 22.02 -2.69
C VAL A 191 -6.64 22.69 -2.93
N GLN A 192 -6.62 24.00 -2.82
CA GLN A 192 -5.39 24.78 -2.91
C GLN A 192 -4.67 24.82 -1.55
N GLY A 193 -3.38 24.53 -1.54
CA GLY A 193 -2.58 24.56 -0.32
C GLY A 193 -1.19 23.97 -0.52
N THR A 194 -0.41 24.00 0.53
CA THR A 194 0.88 23.32 0.58
C THR A 194 0.68 21.84 0.84
N VAL A 195 1.28 20.98 0.01
CA VAL A 195 1.18 19.52 0.17
C VAL A 195 2.13 19.08 1.28
N CYS A 196 1.58 18.44 2.29
CA CYS A 196 2.32 17.83 3.38
C CYS A 196 1.93 16.35 3.50
N THR A 197 2.88 15.50 3.85
CA THR A 197 2.57 14.12 4.28
C THR A 197 2.59 14.02 5.79
N PHE A 198 1.88 13.04 6.31
CA PHE A 198 2.03 12.53 7.66
C PHE A 198 2.28 11.03 7.58
N ASP A 199 3.44 10.60 8.02
CA ASP A 199 3.84 9.20 8.03
C ASP A 199 3.97 8.73 9.48
N GLY A 200 3.44 7.56 9.81
CA GLY A 200 3.44 7.10 11.18
C GLY A 200 3.43 5.58 11.32
N ILE A 201 3.88 5.12 12.47
CA ILE A 201 3.76 3.74 12.92
C ILE A 201 2.77 3.71 14.07
N ILE A 202 1.75 2.88 13.95
CA ILE A 202 0.68 2.72 14.93
C ILE A 202 0.77 1.30 15.50
N ASN A 203 0.69 1.15 16.82
CA ASN A 203 0.63 -0.17 17.44
C ASN A 203 -0.78 -0.78 17.35
N ASN A 204 -0.93 -2.02 17.82
CA ASN A 204 -2.21 -2.74 17.79
C ASN A 204 -3.32 -2.14 18.68
N GLN A 205 -2.99 -1.13 19.50
CA GLN A 205 -3.94 -0.37 20.31
C GLN A 205 -4.35 0.96 19.67
N GLY A 206 -3.93 1.21 18.42
CA GLY A 206 -4.19 2.47 17.72
C GLY A 206 -3.31 3.64 18.19
N LYS A 207 -2.32 3.40 19.04
CA LYS A 207 -1.42 4.46 19.52
C LYS A 207 -0.28 4.69 18.53
N VAL A 208 -0.07 5.94 18.14
CA VAL A 208 1.07 6.37 17.33
C VAL A 208 2.35 6.22 18.16
N VAL A 209 3.28 5.38 17.69
CA VAL A 209 4.58 5.13 18.34
C VAL A 209 5.73 5.86 17.65
N PHE A 210 5.53 6.26 16.42
CA PHE A 210 6.44 7.10 15.63
C PHE A 210 5.63 7.92 14.64
N ALA A 211 6.04 9.15 14.40
CA ALA A 211 5.45 10.00 13.36
C ALA A 211 6.52 10.91 12.76
N THR A 212 6.37 11.20 11.48
CA THR A 212 7.14 12.20 10.74
C THR A 212 6.26 12.87 9.71
N SER A 213 6.70 13.99 9.16
CA SER A 213 6.00 14.68 8.08
C SER A 213 7.01 15.26 7.09
N HIS A 214 6.58 15.38 5.85
CA HIS A 214 7.34 16.01 4.77
C HIS A 214 6.49 17.09 4.12
N VAL A 215 7.13 18.19 3.73
CA VAL A 215 6.54 19.25 2.92
C VAL A 215 7.12 19.12 1.51
N TYR A 216 6.23 19.08 0.52
CA TYR A 216 6.64 19.16 -0.89
C TYR A 216 6.87 20.62 -1.25
N LEU A 217 8.07 20.92 -1.75
CA LEU A 217 8.50 22.25 -2.20
C LEU A 217 8.27 22.43 -3.69
#